data_37988635a3bd191b1950319aeedc6d01
#
_entry.id   37988635a3bd191b1950319aeedc6d01
#
_cell.length_a   1.000
_cell.length_b   1.000
_cell.length_c   1.000
_cell.angle_alpha   90.00
_cell.angle_beta   90.00
_cell.angle_gamma   90.00
#
_symmetry.space_group_name_H-M   'P 1'
#
loop_
_entity.id
_entity.type
_entity.pdbx_description
1 polymer ?
#
loop_
_entity_poly.entity_id
_entity_poly.type
_entity_poly.pdbx_seq_one_letter_code
_entity_poly.pdbx_strand_id
1 'polypeptide(L)'
;MDRSVTVEHYKAAMLLSGVGDALGYRNQLWEFNKSGPAIHQELKELGGLKNIKVELPDWPVSDDTVLHLATAEGLATGKEGEKLLHEVAARYVKGMKDMDGRAPGNSTILGVSLLKPGKKGGYRVPYNPRGTGCGAAMRSMCIGLRYPKPDQLLSLVAVAVETGRMTHPHPTGFLGAVASALFTAYAVQHRPITTWGLGLINEACPIAKSFVQGQGFAVEETERDWYYFCDMWQRYLDLRGLSSGVGPVIWPSSYGPAERDEAYKSFSLWGWGGDSGHDAPMIALDALLGAGSDWEELMSRACFHGGDSDSTAVIACCCWGLLYGTQGVPEGNYSNLEYQDRLERSAEQLYALSHAPPQPAAQYVPH
;
A
#
# COMPACT_ATOMS: atom_id res chain seq x y z
N MET A 1 -13.09 -17.01 21.36
CA MET A 1 -13.20 -16.99 19.90
C MET A 1 -11.81 -16.73 19.32
N ASP A 2 -11.37 -17.66 18.52
CA ASP A 2 -10.09 -17.50 17.81
C ASP A 2 -10.25 -16.36 16.80
N ARG A 3 -9.49 -15.26 16.98
CA ARG A 3 -9.49 -14.11 16.09
C ARG A 3 -8.34 -14.16 15.09
N SER A 4 -7.72 -15.34 14.91
CA SER A 4 -6.60 -15.46 14.00
C SER A 4 -7.02 -15.18 12.56
N VAL A 5 -6.14 -14.50 11.82
CA VAL A 5 -6.33 -14.24 10.41
C VAL A 5 -6.15 -15.55 9.63
N THR A 6 -7.09 -15.87 8.77
CA THR A 6 -7.12 -17.09 7.99
C THR A 6 -6.67 -16.82 6.54
N VAL A 7 -6.54 -17.90 5.75
CA VAL A 7 -6.28 -17.78 4.31
C VAL A 7 -7.38 -16.98 3.61
N GLU A 8 -8.63 -17.07 4.08
CA GLU A 8 -9.74 -16.30 3.51
C GLU A 8 -9.56 -14.80 3.73
N HIS A 9 -8.99 -14.38 4.87
CA HIS A 9 -8.63 -12.98 5.11
C HIS A 9 -7.51 -12.51 4.17
N TYR A 10 -6.50 -13.33 3.92
CA TYR A 10 -5.45 -13.02 2.96
C TYR A 10 -6.01 -12.86 1.55
N LYS A 11 -6.91 -13.77 1.16
CA LYS A 11 -7.58 -13.68 -0.15
C LYS A 11 -8.42 -12.41 -0.25
N ALA A 12 -9.17 -12.08 0.80
CA ALA A 12 -9.94 -10.84 0.87
C ALA A 12 -9.03 -9.61 0.75
N ALA A 13 -7.89 -9.60 1.44
CA ALA A 13 -6.94 -8.49 1.39
C ALA A 13 -6.45 -8.22 -0.04
N MET A 14 -5.96 -9.24 -0.72
CA MET A 14 -5.46 -9.10 -2.09
C MET A 14 -6.58 -8.78 -3.07
N LEU A 15 -7.70 -9.48 -2.97
CA LEU A 15 -8.84 -9.27 -3.86
C LEU A 15 -9.41 -7.86 -3.73
N LEU A 16 -9.70 -7.42 -2.49
CA LEU A 16 -10.29 -6.10 -2.25
C LEU A 16 -9.31 -4.97 -2.55
N SER A 17 -8.00 -5.19 -2.44
CA SER A 17 -7.02 -4.20 -2.91
C SER A 17 -7.20 -3.92 -4.40
N GLY A 18 -7.40 -4.96 -5.21
CA GLY A 18 -7.67 -4.83 -6.63
C GLY A 18 -9.02 -4.16 -6.92
N VAL A 19 -10.04 -4.46 -6.12
CA VAL A 19 -11.36 -3.81 -6.22
C VAL A 19 -11.24 -2.31 -5.96
N GLY A 20 -10.56 -1.93 -4.88
CA GLY A 20 -10.32 -0.52 -4.55
C GLY A 20 -9.58 0.21 -5.68
N ASP A 21 -8.55 -0.43 -6.22
CA ASP A 21 -7.81 0.11 -7.36
C ASP A 21 -8.72 0.31 -8.59
N ALA A 22 -9.45 -0.70 -8.99
CA ALA A 22 -10.32 -0.63 -10.18
C ALA A 22 -11.43 0.42 -10.02
N LEU A 23 -12.04 0.52 -8.85
CA LEU A 23 -13.07 1.51 -8.57
C LEU A 23 -12.50 2.93 -8.52
N GLY A 24 -11.38 3.13 -7.83
CA GLY A 24 -10.74 4.44 -7.74
C GLY A 24 -10.19 4.93 -9.08
N TYR A 25 -9.70 4.03 -9.88
CA TYR A 25 -9.19 4.30 -11.22
C TYR A 25 -10.32 4.58 -12.21
N ARG A 26 -11.32 3.75 -12.23
CA ARG A 26 -12.42 3.79 -13.21
C ARG A 26 -11.91 4.12 -14.61
N ASN A 27 -10.94 3.34 -15.09
CA ASN A 27 -10.35 3.54 -16.42
C ASN A 27 -9.95 5.00 -16.69
N GLN A 28 -9.29 5.66 -15.74
CA GLN A 28 -8.84 7.06 -15.67
C GLN A 28 -9.94 8.09 -15.36
N LEU A 29 -11.20 7.75 -15.46
CA LEU A 29 -12.29 8.71 -15.28
C LEU A 29 -12.40 9.28 -13.85
N TRP A 30 -12.10 8.47 -12.82
CA TRP A 30 -12.17 8.92 -11.43
C TRP A 30 -10.82 9.28 -10.83
N GLU A 31 -9.75 8.60 -11.23
CA GLU A 31 -8.39 8.93 -10.72
C GLU A 31 -8.02 10.39 -10.98
N PHE A 32 -8.38 10.91 -12.13
CA PHE A 32 -8.04 12.28 -12.53
C PHE A 32 -9.18 13.30 -12.33
N ASN A 33 -10.28 12.88 -11.71
CA ASN A 33 -11.36 13.77 -11.31
C ASN A 33 -11.04 14.40 -9.95
N LYS A 34 -10.91 15.72 -9.90
CA LYS A 34 -10.48 16.45 -8.68
C LYS A 34 -11.63 16.79 -7.73
N SER A 35 -12.83 16.29 -7.95
CA SER A 35 -14.01 16.59 -7.15
C SER A 35 -14.65 15.33 -6.58
N GLY A 36 -14.51 15.13 -5.28
CA GLY A 36 -15.22 14.06 -4.55
C GLY A 36 -16.73 14.16 -4.68
N PRO A 37 -17.34 15.34 -4.48
CA PRO A 37 -18.78 15.50 -4.73
C PRO A 37 -19.24 15.09 -6.13
N ALA A 38 -18.46 15.43 -7.18
CA ALA A 38 -18.78 15.04 -8.54
C ALA A 38 -18.70 13.51 -8.73
N ILE A 39 -17.71 12.86 -8.16
CA ILE A 39 -17.57 11.40 -8.18
C ILE A 39 -18.76 10.74 -7.47
N HIS A 40 -19.15 11.25 -6.33
CA HIS A 40 -20.31 10.74 -5.58
C HIS A 40 -21.62 10.91 -6.38
N GLN A 41 -21.76 12.00 -7.12
CA GLN A 41 -22.92 12.21 -7.97
C GLN A 41 -22.97 11.18 -9.11
N GLU A 42 -21.82 10.93 -9.75
CA GLU A 42 -21.73 9.90 -10.81
C GLU A 42 -21.99 8.50 -10.23
N LEU A 43 -21.48 8.21 -9.02
CA LEU A 43 -21.77 6.96 -8.32
C LEU A 43 -23.28 6.75 -8.13
N LYS A 44 -23.96 7.79 -7.71
CA LYS A 44 -25.43 7.77 -7.54
C LYS A 44 -26.14 7.51 -8.87
N GLU A 45 -25.68 8.13 -9.95
CA GLU A 45 -26.23 7.93 -11.30
C GLU A 45 -26.04 6.49 -11.78
N LEU A 46 -24.96 5.82 -11.36
CA LEU A 46 -24.71 4.40 -11.65
C LEU A 46 -25.57 3.45 -10.80
N GLY A 47 -26.37 3.98 -9.88
CA GLY A 47 -27.22 3.17 -8.99
C GLY A 47 -26.60 2.82 -7.66
N GLY A 48 -25.46 3.43 -7.31
CA GLY A 48 -24.72 3.18 -6.08
C GLY A 48 -23.73 2.03 -6.19
N LEU A 49 -22.86 1.93 -5.21
CA LEU A 49 -21.76 0.95 -5.18
C LEU A 49 -22.26 -0.50 -5.30
N LYS A 50 -23.37 -0.83 -4.68
CA LYS A 50 -23.96 -2.19 -4.71
C LYS A 50 -24.36 -2.64 -6.12
N ASN A 51 -24.58 -1.71 -7.05
CA ASN A 51 -25.00 -1.99 -8.42
C ASN A 51 -23.84 -1.97 -9.42
N ILE A 52 -22.62 -1.72 -8.96
CA ILE A 52 -21.45 -1.73 -9.84
C ILE A 52 -20.89 -3.15 -9.95
N LYS A 53 -20.80 -3.64 -11.18
CA LYS A 53 -20.07 -4.86 -11.50
C LYS A 53 -18.66 -4.48 -11.94
N VAL A 54 -17.70 -4.74 -11.09
CA VAL A 54 -16.30 -4.40 -11.34
C VAL A 54 -15.68 -5.46 -12.24
N GLU A 55 -15.83 -5.27 -13.54
CA GLU A 55 -15.39 -6.21 -14.56
C GLU A 55 -14.92 -5.48 -15.82
N LEU A 56 -14.15 -6.18 -16.66
CA LEU A 56 -13.74 -5.66 -17.96
C LEU A 56 -14.94 -5.57 -18.92
N PRO A 57 -14.94 -4.63 -19.85
CA PRO A 57 -13.85 -3.69 -20.17
C PRO A 57 -13.88 -2.39 -19.36
N ASP A 58 -14.94 -2.09 -18.61
CA ASP A 58 -15.19 -0.76 -18.04
C ASP A 58 -14.37 -0.48 -16.77
N TRP A 59 -13.98 -1.53 -16.03
CA TRP A 59 -13.33 -1.40 -14.73
C TRP A 59 -12.00 -2.16 -14.67
N PRO A 60 -11.00 -1.80 -15.51
CA PRO A 60 -9.69 -2.42 -15.42
C PRO A 60 -8.99 -2.00 -14.13
N VAL A 61 -8.06 -2.82 -13.66
CA VAL A 61 -7.12 -2.40 -12.63
C VAL A 61 -6.07 -1.47 -13.25
N SER A 62 -5.46 -0.61 -12.41
CA SER A 62 -4.40 0.29 -12.84
C SER A 62 -3.01 -0.35 -12.67
N ASP A 63 -1.97 0.46 -12.86
CA ASP A 63 -0.58 0.12 -12.56
C ASP A 63 -0.40 -0.34 -11.11
N ASP A 64 -1.20 0.16 -10.19
CA ASP A 64 -1.14 -0.18 -8.77
C ASP A 64 -1.26 -1.69 -8.55
N THR A 65 -2.30 -2.31 -9.12
CA THR A 65 -2.52 -3.75 -8.96
C THR A 65 -1.49 -4.58 -9.75
N VAL A 66 -1.11 -4.13 -10.94
CA VAL A 66 -0.07 -4.83 -11.73
C VAL A 66 1.22 -4.92 -10.92
N LEU A 67 1.66 -3.83 -10.30
CA LEU A 67 2.89 -3.80 -9.52
C LEU A 67 2.73 -4.46 -8.14
N HIS A 68 1.56 -4.38 -7.53
CA HIS A 68 1.27 -5.11 -6.29
C HIS A 68 1.34 -6.62 -6.52
N LEU A 69 0.76 -7.11 -7.62
CA LEU A 69 0.88 -8.51 -8.04
C LEU A 69 2.33 -8.91 -8.30
N ALA A 70 3.10 -8.05 -8.98
CA ALA A 70 4.51 -8.31 -9.23
C ALA A 70 5.28 -8.48 -7.91
N THR A 71 5.03 -7.61 -6.93
CA THR A 71 5.62 -7.71 -5.59
C THR A 71 5.20 -9.02 -4.91
N ALA A 72 3.90 -9.31 -4.91
CA ALA A 72 3.34 -10.49 -4.24
C ALA A 72 3.85 -11.80 -4.86
N GLU A 73 3.89 -11.89 -6.17
CA GLU A 73 4.37 -13.08 -6.88
C GLU A 73 5.87 -13.27 -6.70
N GLY A 74 6.63 -12.17 -6.60
CA GLY A 74 8.05 -12.24 -6.23
C GLY A 74 8.27 -12.78 -4.83
N LEU A 75 7.51 -12.29 -3.86
CA LEU A 75 7.54 -12.77 -2.47
C LEU A 75 7.09 -14.23 -2.36
N ALA A 76 6.12 -14.62 -3.16
CA ALA A 76 5.56 -15.98 -3.15
C ALA A 76 6.55 -17.06 -3.58
N THR A 77 7.67 -16.70 -4.20
CA THR A 77 8.75 -17.65 -4.51
C THR A 77 9.44 -18.20 -3.26
N GLY A 78 9.29 -17.55 -2.11
CA GLY A 78 9.97 -17.92 -0.88
C GLY A 78 11.45 -17.54 -0.84
N LYS A 79 11.97 -16.88 -1.88
CA LYS A 79 13.35 -16.37 -1.89
C LYS A 79 13.54 -15.31 -0.81
N GLU A 80 14.76 -15.17 -0.34
CA GLU A 80 15.16 -14.22 0.71
C GLU A 80 16.41 -13.45 0.27
N GLY A 81 16.68 -12.32 0.96
CA GLY A 81 17.89 -11.53 0.74
C GLY A 81 18.00 -10.98 -0.67
N GLU A 82 19.22 -10.92 -1.21
CA GLU A 82 19.46 -10.38 -2.54
C GLU A 82 18.75 -11.17 -3.65
N LYS A 83 18.59 -12.48 -3.48
CA LYS A 83 17.84 -13.30 -4.43
C LYS A 83 16.41 -12.84 -4.58
N LEU A 84 15.77 -12.47 -3.47
CA LEU A 84 14.44 -11.90 -3.47
C LEU A 84 14.42 -10.55 -4.19
N LEU A 85 15.39 -9.68 -3.92
CA LEU A 85 15.46 -8.36 -4.54
C LEU A 85 15.61 -8.45 -6.07
N HIS A 86 16.45 -9.35 -6.56
CA HIS A 86 16.58 -9.60 -7.99
C HIS A 86 15.28 -10.16 -8.60
N GLU A 87 14.61 -11.06 -7.88
CA GLU A 87 13.32 -11.61 -8.32
C GLU A 87 12.25 -10.52 -8.43
N VAL A 88 12.12 -9.68 -7.41
CA VAL A 88 11.15 -8.57 -7.42
C VAL A 88 11.49 -7.58 -8.53
N ALA A 89 12.77 -7.23 -8.70
CA ALA A 89 13.20 -6.36 -9.79
C ALA A 89 12.81 -6.94 -11.17
N ALA A 90 13.01 -8.24 -11.37
CA ALA A 90 12.62 -8.93 -12.61
C ALA A 90 11.11 -8.89 -12.82
N ARG A 91 10.33 -9.05 -11.74
CA ARG A 91 8.86 -8.96 -11.80
C ARG A 91 8.38 -7.54 -12.15
N TYR A 92 9.05 -6.52 -11.65
CA TYR A 92 8.74 -5.13 -12.02
C TYR A 92 9.03 -4.86 -13.50
N VAL A 93 10.16 -5.34 -14.00
CA VAL A 93 10.50 -5.22 -15.43
C VAL A 93 9.42 -5.90 -16.28
N LYS A 94 9.00 -7.11 -15.91
CA LYS A 94 7.93 -7.82 -16.60
C LYS A 94 6.59 -7.09 -16.50
N GLY A 95 6.26 -6.55 -15.33
CA GLY A 95 5.01 -5.83 -15.07
C GLY A 95 4.87 -4.59 -15.94
N MET A 96 5.97 -3.92 -16.26
CA MET A 96 5.93 -2.74 -17.14
C MET A 96 5.50 -3.05 -18.58
N LYS A 97 5.49 -4.32 -18.97
CA LYS A 97 4.95 -4.75 -20.26
C LYS A 97 3.40 -4.84 -20.27
N ASP A 98 2.78 -4.76 -19.10
CA ASP A 98 1.33 -4.81 -18.90
C ASP A 98 0.80 -3.45 -18.41
N MET A 99 1.26 -2.36 -19.01
CA MET A 99 0.93 -1.00 -18.58
C MET A 99 0.08 -0.22 -19.58
N ASP A 100 -0.25 -0.81 -20.72
CA ASP A 100 -1.08 -0.15 -21.73
C ASP A 100 -2.43 0.24 -21.14
N GLY A 101 -2.74 1.53 -21.17
CA GLY A 101 -3.98 2.08 -20.62
C GLY A 101 -4.05 2.14 -19.08
N ARG A 102 -2.95 1.90 -18.34
CA ARG A 102 -2.97 1.83 -16.87
C ARG A 102 -2.29 2.99 -16.15
N ALA A 103 -1.71 3.94 -16.87
CA ALA A 103 -1.17 5.21 -16.36
C ALA A 103 -0.07 5.10 -15.29
N PRO A 104 1.03 4.37 -15.54
CA PRO A 104 2.14 4.29 -14.58
C PRO A 104 2.83 5.65 -14.41
N GLY A 105 3.34 5.90 -13.18
CA GLY A 105 4.02 7.16 -12.84
C GLY A 105 5.42 7.26 -13.43
N ASN A 106 5.91 8.51 -13.59
CA ASN A 106 7.21 8.80 -14.19
C ASN A 106 8.38 8.19 -13.41
N SER A 107 8.37 8.26 -12.07
CA SER A 107 9.42 7.68 -11.24
C SER A 107 9.48 6.16 -11.36
N THR A 108 8.32 5.51 -11.51
CA THR A 108 8.24 4.07 -11.74
C THR A 108 8.85 3.70 -13.09
N ILE A 109 8.45 4.39 -14.14
CA ILE A 109 8.97 4.15 -15.51
C ILE A 109 10.49 4.33 -15.52
N LEU A 110 10.99 5.42 -14.96
CA LEU A 110 12.43 5.71 -14.90
C LEU A 110 13.16 4.63 -14.08
N GLY A 111 12.70 4.35 -12.86
CA GLY A 111 13.35 3.39 -11.98
C GLY A 111 13.43 1.99 -12.58
N VAL A 112 12.34 1.49 -13.10
CA VAL A 112 12.30 0.15 -13.71
C VAL A 112 13.20 0.09 -14.95
N SER A 113 13.31 1.17 -15.73
CA SER A 113 14.20 1.23 -16.89
C SER A 113 15.68 1.08 -16.52
N LEU A 114 16.04 1.40 -15.28
CA LEU A 114 17.42 1.31 -14.77
C LEU A 114 17.72 -0.01 -14.07
N LEU A 115 16.71 -0.83 -13.76
CA LEU A 115 16.90 -2.13 -13.11
C LEU A 115 17.58 -3.11 -14.06
N LYS A 116 18.52 -3.89 -13.51
CA LYS A 116 19.27 -4.94 -14.23
C LYS A 116 19.24 -6.23 -13.42
N PRO A 117 18.07 -6.92 -13.36
CA PRO A 117 17.94 -8.12 -12.55
C PRO A 117 18.98 -9.18 -12.95
N GLY A 118 19.53 -9.85 -11.95
CA GLY A 118 20.57 -10.88 -12.16
C GLY A 118 22.00 -10.35 -12.27
N LYS A 119 22.18 -9.05 -12.41
CA LYS A 119 23.51 -8.43 -12.37
C LYS A 119 23.84 -7.94 -10.97
N LYS A 120 25.10 -7.97 -10.58
CA LYS A 120 25.54 -7.50 -9.27
C LYS A 120 25.05 -6.06 -9.04
N GLY A 121 24.30 -5.86 -7.92
CA GLY A 121 23.74 -4.55 -7.60
C GLY A 121 22.65 -4.06 -8.56
N GLY A 122 22.16 -4.91 -9.45
CA GLY A 122 21.21 -4.52 -10.49
C GLY A 122 19.79 -4.22 -9.99
N TYR A 123 19.50 -4.44 -8.73
CA TYR A 123 18.26 -4.04 -8.08
C TYR A 123 18.31 -2.61 -7.52
N ARG A 124 19.45 -1.93 -7.56
CA ARG A 124 19.62 -0.56 -7.06
C ARG A 124 19.64 0.43 -8.21
N VAL A 125 18.99 1.56 -7.99
CA VAL A 125 18.95 2.68 -8.92
C VAL A 125 19.47 3.93 -8.25
N PRO A 126 20.01 4.91 -9.01
CA PRO A 126 20.51 6.17 -8.44
C PRO A 126 19.43 6.92 -7.67
N TYR A 127 19.86 7.70 -6.67
CA TYR A 127 18.97 8.58 -5.91
C TYR A 127 18.21 9.52 -6.85
N ASN A 128 16.91 9.70 -6.59
CA ASN A 128 16.04 10.57 -7.37
C ASN A 128 15.32 11.54 -6.42
N PRO A 129 15.69 12.84 -6.41
CA PRO A 129 15.03 13.81 -5.54
C PRO A 129 13.56 14.01 -5.84
N ARG A 130 13.08 13.56 -6.99
CA ARG A 130 11.65 13.58 -7.38
C ARG A 130 10.92 12.28 -7.05
N GLY A 131 11.60 11.32 -6.44
CA GLY A 131 11.02 10.01 -6.11
C GLY A 131 10.14 10.04 -4.87
N THR A 132 9.29 11.05 -4.71
CA THR A 132 8.41 11.26 -3.56
C THR A 132 7.00 10.71 -3.73
N GLY A 133 6.67 10.21 -4.92
CA GLY A 133 5.33 9.74 -5.25
C GLY A 133 4.92 8.47 -4.49
N CYS A 134 3.66 8.10 -4.64
CA CYS A 134 3.05 6.97 -3.94
C CYS A 134 3.31 5.59 -4.60
N GLY A 135 4.09 5.55 -5.69
CA GLY A 135 4.27 4.31 -6.45
C GLY A 135 4.89 3.15 -5.68
N ALA A 136 5.67 3.41 -4.64
CA ALA A 136 6.17 2.37 -3.75
C ALA A 136 5.11 1.98 -2.69
N ALA A 137 4.35 2.94 -2.18
CA ALA A 137 3.32 2.70 -1.17
C ALA A 137 2.19 1.80 -1.71
N MET A 138 1.72 2.07 -2.93
CA MET A 138 0.58 1.41 -3.55
C MET A 138 0.81 -0.07 -3.87
N ARG A 139 2.05 -0.55 -3.87
CA ARG A 139 2.43 -1.90 -4.31
C ARG A 139 3.03 -2.79 -3.22
N SER A 140 3.02 -2.33 -1.96
CA SER A 140 3.83 -2.94 -0.89
C SER A 140 3.04 -3.59 0.23
N MET A 141 1.69 -3.55 0.21
CA MET A 141 0.86 -4.16 1.25
C MET A 141 1.18 -5.65 1.44
N CYS A 142 1.39 -6.37 0.36
CA CYS A 142 1.69 -7.82 0.40
C CYS A 142 2.96 -8.17 1.17
N ILE A 143 3.88 -7.22 1.37
CA ILE A 143 5.07 -7.43 2.21
C ILE A 143 4.64 -7.66 3.66
N GLY A 144 3.58 -6.99 4.12
CA GLY A 144 2.98 -7.23 5.43
C GLY A 144 2.27 -8.58 5.55
N LEU A 145 1.80 -9.13 4.44
CA LEU A 145 1.26 -10.50 4.39
C LEU A 145 2.37 -11.55 4.49
N ARG A 146 3.54 -11.27 3.93
CA ARG A 146 4.69 -12.18 3.94
C ARG A 146 5.41 -12.17 5.30
N TYR A 147 5.52 -11.02 5.93
CA TYR A 147 6.21 -10.80 7.21
C TYR A 147 5.26 -10.18 8.25
N PRO A 148 4.19 -10.91 8.66
CA PRO A 148 3.13 -10.31 9.47
C PRO A 148 3.43 -10.25 10.96
N LYS A 149 4.44 -10.97 11.46
CA LYS A 149 4.68 -11.12 12.90
C LYS A 149 5.54 -9.99 13.47
N PRO A 150 5.36 -9.63 14.76
CA PRO A 150 6.18 -8.58 15.38
C PRO A 150 7.69 -8.86 15.30
N ASP A 151 8.11 -10.12 15.41
CA ASP A 151 9.52 -10.52 15.31
C ASP A 151 10.06 -10.50 13.87
N GLN A 152 9.20 -10.24 12.87
CA GLN A 152 9.58 -10.11 11.47
C GLN A 152 9.70 -8.64 11.02
N LEU A 153 9.62 -7.69 11.95
CA LEU A 153 9.62 -6.26 11.61
C LEU A 153 10.89 -5.83 10.84
N LEU A 154 12.06 -6.35 11.21
CA LEU A 154 13.30 -6.05 10.48
C LEU A 154 13.24 -6.51 9.03
N SER A 155 12.76 -7.72 8.78
CA SER A 155 12.58 -8.25 7.42
C SER A 155 11.58 -7.44 6.62
N LEU A 156 10.45 -7.10 7.22
CA LEU A 156 9.42 -6.27 6.59
C LEU A 156 10.00 -4.93 6.15
N VAL A 157 10.68 -4.24 7.06
CA VAL A 157 11.25 -2.92 6.77
C VAL A 157 12.35 -3.01 5.71
N ALA A 158 13.24 -3.98 5.81
CA ALA A 158 14.33 -4.16 4.84
C ALA A 158 13.79 -4.40 3.42
N VAL A 159 12.83 -5.29 3.28
CA VAL A 159 12.22 -5.60 1.97
C VAL A 159 11.44 -4.40 1.43
N ALA A 160 10.67 -3.73 2.28
CA ALA A 160 9.88 -2.56 1.87
C ALA A 160 10.79 -1.41 1.41
N VAL A 161 11.87 -1.13 2.14
CA VAL A 161 12.84 -0.08 1.77
C VAL A 161 13.50 -0.42 0.44
N GLU A 162 14.07 -1.62 0.31
CA GLU A 162 14.85 -1.98 -0.88
C GLU A 162 13.96 -2.09 -2.12
N THR A 163 12.78 -2.70 -2.03
CA THR A 163 11.86 -2.76 -3.18
C THR A 163 11.28 -1.39 -3.51
N GLY A 164 11.04 -0.57 -2.49
CA GLY A 164 10.57 0.81 -2.67
C GLY A 164 11.60 1.66 -3.39
N ARG A 165 12.88 1.54 -3.02
CA ARG A 165 13.99 2.29 -3.63
C ARG A 165 14.27 1.90 -5.09
N MET A 166 13.72 0.81 -5.57
CA MET A 166 13.84 0.43 -6.99
C MET A 166 13.22 1.46 -7.92
N THR A 167 12.24 2.22 -7.43
CA THR A 167 11.54 3.24 -8.23
C THR A 167 11.43 4.59 -7.52
N HIS A 168 11.41 4.59 -6.20
CA HIS A 168 11.21 5.79 -5.35
C HIS A 168 12.33 5.88 -4.31
N PRO A 169 13.55 6.28 -4.74
CA PRO A 169 14.71 6.31 -3.82
C PRO A 169 14.67 7.45 -2.79
N HIS A 170 13.79 8.45 -2.95
CA HIS A 170 13.58 9.49 -1.94
C HIS A 170 12.85 8.90 -0.73
N PRO A 171 13.24 9.22 0.53
CA PRO A 171 12.60 8.64 1.72
C PRO A 171 11.10 8.89 1.81
N THR A 172 10.59 10.04 1.35
CA THR A 172 9.15 10.26 1.31
C THR A 172 8.44 9.22 0.43
N GLY A 173 9.06 8.78 -0.65
CA GLY A 173 8.53 7.73 -1.51
C GLY A 173 8.64 6.33 -0.89
N PHE A 174 9.85 5.88 -0.57
CA PHE A 174 10.03 4.49 -0.12
C PHE A 174 9.51 4.24 1.30
N LEU A 175 9.47 5.25 2.17
CA LEU A 175 8.85 5.09 3.49
C LEU A 175 7.33 4.86 3.37
N GLY A 176 6.72 5.28 2.27
CA GLY A 176 5.35 4.91 1.95
C GLY A 176 5.17 3.40 1.80
N ALA A 177 6.15 2.72 1.20
CA ALA A 177 6.15 1.26 1.13
C ALA A 177 6.23 0.63 2.53
N VAL A 178 7.07 1.18 3.40
CA VAL A 178 7.18 0.75 4.80
C VAL A 178 5.83 0.90 5.50
N ALA A 179 5.17 2.05 5.33
CA ALA A 179 3.87 2.31 5.96
C ALA A 179 2.79 1.32 5.48
N SER A 180 2.68 1.11 4.18
CA SER A 180 1.68 0.19 3.61
C SER A 180 1.90 -1.25 4.09
N ALA A 181 3.14 -1.72 4.07
CA ALA A 181 3.50 -3.04 4.55
C ALA A 181 3.24 -3.19 6.05
N LEU A 182 3.62 -2.18 6.83
CA LEU A 182 3.47 -2.17 8.28
C LEU A 182 2.00 -2.21 8.70
N PHE A 183 1.16 -1.38 8.09
CA PHE A 183 -0.27 -1.34 8.40
C PHE A 183 -0.96 -2.67 8.07
N THR A 184 -0.55 -3.31 6.98
CA THR A 184 -1.02 -4.64 6.64
C THR A 184 -0.60 -5.67 7.69
N ALA A 185 0.65 -5.65 8.13
CA ALA A 185 1.14 -6.53 9.19
C ALA A 185 0.39 -6.27 10.51
N TYR A 186 0.16 -5.01 10.87
CA TYR A 186 -0.60 -4.66 12.07
C TYR A 186 -2.05 -5.15 12.00
N ALA A 187 -2.66 -5.10 10.82
CA ALA A 187 -4.00 -5.68 10.62
C ALA A 187 -4.00 -7.19 10.87
N VAL A 188 -3.00 -7.91 10.38
CA VAL A 188 -2.85 -9.35 10.65
C VAL A 188 -2.70 -9.61 12.15
N GLN A 189 -1.94 -8.76 12.87
CA GLN A 189 -1.71 -8.88 14.30
C GLN A 189 -2.91 -8.47 15.14
N HIS A 190 -3.95 -7.89 14.55
CA HIS A 190 -5.07 -7.24 15.27
C HIS A 190 -4.61 -6.15 16.24
N ARG A 191 -3.51 -5.46 15.89
CA ARG A 191 -3.04 -4.31 16.67
C ARG A 191 -4.08 -3.19 16.59
N PRO A 192 -4.41 -2.52 17.72
CA PRO A 192 -5.38 -1.42 17.69
C PRO A 192 -5.02 -0.36 16.66
N ILE A 193 -5.95 -0.03 15.80
CA ILE A 193 -5.72 0.84 14.64
C ILE A 193 -5.25 2.25 15.05
N THR A 194 -5.65 2.71 16.24
CA THR A 194 -5.21 4.01 16.79
C THR A 194 -3.72 4.06 17.10
N THR A 195 -3.04 2.92 17.15
CA THR A 195 -1.60 2.82 17.43
C THR A 195 -0.74 2.65 16.17
N TRP A 196 -1.36 2.49 15.00
CA TRP A 196 -0.59 2.18 13.78
C TRP A 196 0.37 3.31 13.38
N GLY A 197 -0.09 4.55 13.43
CA GLY A 197 0.74 5.70 13.10
C GLY A 197 1.91 5.88 14.07
N LEU A 198 1.69 5.65 15.36
CA LEU A 198 2.78 5.67 16.34
C LEU A 198 3.81 4.57 16.07
N GLY A 199 3.36 3.37 15.75
CA GLY A 199 4.25 2.29 15.37
C GLY A 199 5.12 2.63 14.16
N LEU A 200 4.53 3.30 13.17
CA LEU A 200 5.26 3.76 12.00
C LEU A 200 6.38 4.73 12.36
N ILE A 201 6.08 5.76 13.16
CA ILE A 201 7.05 6.81 13.51
C ILE A 201 8.09 6.27 14.52
N ASN A 202 7.66 5.58 15.54
CA ASN A 202 8.50 5.22 16.68
C ASN A 202 9.25 3.90 16.52
N GLU A 203 8.72 2.97 15.71
CA GLU A 203 9.31 1.64 15.54
C GLU A 203 9.91 1.46 14.14
N ALA A 204 9.09 1.58 13.10
CA ALA A 204 9.49 1.25 11.73
C ALA A 204 10.45 2.28 11.12
N CYS A 205 10.19 3.58 11.26
CA CYS A 205 11.05 4.60 10.65
C CYS A 205 12.47 4.60 11.21
N PRO A 206 12.70 4.47 12.54
CA PRO A 206 14.06 4.34 13.06
C PRO A 206 14.81 3.10 12.54
N ILE A 207 14.11 1.98 12.39
CA ILE A 207 14.67 0.75 11.81
C ILE A 207 15.05 0.98 10.35
N ALA A 208 14.17 1.64 9.58
CA ALA A 208 14.43 1.98 8.18
C ALA A 208 15.67 2.87 8.03
N LYS A 209 15.82 3.86 8.90
CA LYS A 209 16.97 4.76 8.88
C LYS A 209 18.28 4.01 9.16
N SER A 210 18.29 3.19 10.21
CA SER A 210 19.44 2.35 10.54
C SER A 210 19.77 1.37 9.42
N PHE A 211 18.74 0.81 8.78
CA PHE A 211 18.92 -0.10 7.67
C PHE A 211 19.59 0.58 6.47
N VAL A 212 19.13 1.75 6.07
CA VAL A 212 19.74 2.51 4.95
C VAL A 212 21.19 2.85 5.26
N GLN A 213 21.48 3.31 6.49
CA GLN A 213 22.84 3.60 6.94
C GLN A 213 23.73 2.37 6.85
N GLY A 214 23.22 1.22 7.31
CA GLY A 214 23.95 -0.06 7.27
C GLY A 214 24.23 -0.57 5.87
N GLN A 215 23.36 -0.28 4.90
CA GLN A 215 23.55 -0.66 3.50
C GLN A 215 24.59 0.21 2.78
N GLY A 216 24.87 1.41 3.28
CA GLY A 216 25.88 2.29 2.72
C GLY A 216 25.60 2.81 1.30
N PHE A 217 24.34 2.84 0.90
CA PHE A 217 23.93 3.31 -0.43
C PHE A 217 23.00 4.51 -0.32
N ALA A 218 23.36 5.61 -0.99
CA ALA A 218 22.61 6.88 -1.01
C ALA A 218 22.33 7.42 0.40
N VAL A 219 23.26 7.25 1.34
CA VAL A 219 23.05 7.56 2.76
C VAL A 219 22.90 9.07 2.97
N GLU A 220 23.80 9.88 2.38
CA GLU A 220 23.80 11.32 2.60
C GLU A 220 22.54 11.98 2.07
N GLU A 221 22.13 11.63 0.86
CA GLU A 221 20.91 12.16 0.24
C GLU A 221 19.67 11.73 1.03
N THR A 222 19.64 10.49 1.48
CA THR A 222 18.54 9.96 2.28
C THR A 222 18.44 10.68 3.62
N GLU A 223 19.55 10.92 4.31
CA GLU A 223 19.54 11.67 5.57
C GLU A 223 19.08 13.11 5.38
N ARG A 224 19.56 13.77 4.34
CA ARG A 224 19.14 15.14 4.03
C ARG A 224 17.64 15.28 3.87
N ASP A 225 17.01 14.32 3.18
CA ASP A 225 15.60 14.40 2.80
C ASP A 225 14.67 13.59 3.74
N TRP A 226 15.19 13.05 4.83
CA TRP A 226 14.46 12.14 5.71
C TRP A 226 13.28 12.80 6.45
N TYR A 227 13.42 14.06 6.80
CA TYR A 227 12.55 14.75 7.78
C TYR A 227 11.09 14.85 7.38
N TYR A 228 10.80 15.02 6.09
CA TYR A 228 9.45 15.40 5.61
C TYR A 228 8.41 14.35 5.94
N PHE A 229 8.71 13.08 5.69
CA PHE A 229 7.78 11.98 5.94
C PHE A 229 7.36 11.92 7.42
N CYS A 230 8.32 11.90 8.32
CA CYS A 230 8.04 11.80 9.76
C CYS A 230 7.36 13.05 10.30
N ASP A 231 7.75 14.25 9.83
CA ASP A 231 7.12 15.51 10.25
C ASP A 231 5.65 15.56 9.84
N MET A 232 5.31 15.14 8.63
CA MET A 232 3.93 15.11 8.17
C MET A 232 3.11 14.08 8.94
N TRP A 233 3.68 12.92 9.25
CA TRP A 233 2.99 11.91 10.05
C TRP A 233 2.78 12.35 11.50
N GLN A 234 3.74 13.02 12.12
CA GLN A 234 3.56 13.59 13.46
C GLN A 234 2.44 14.63 13.46
N ARG A 235 2.44 15.50 12.45
CA ARG A 235 1.38 16.50 12.27
C ARG A 235 -0.01 15.86 12.14
N TYR A 236 -0.11 14.77 11.37
CA TYR A 236 -1.36 14.02 11.21
C TYR A 236 -1.84 13.43 12.55
N LEU A 237 -0.94 12.79 13.29
CA LEU A 237 -1.28 12.19 14.58
C LEU A 237 -1.74 13.26 15.58
N ASP A 238 -1.08 14.41 15.63
CA ASP A 238 -1.49 15.53 16.48
C ASP A 238 -2.89 16.02 16.08
N LEU A 239 -3.13 16.19 14.79
CA LEU A 239 -4.42 16.64 14.25
C LEU A 239 -5.58 15.70 14.63
N ARG A 240 -5.36 14.41 14.58
CA ARG A 240 -6.37 13.37 14.88
C ARG A 240 -6.41 12.96 16.35
N GLY A 241 -5.58 13.55 17.21
CA GLY A 241 -5.53 13.19 18.63
C GLY A 241 -4.97 11.80 18.88
N LEU A 242 -4.08 11.33 17.99
CA LEU A 242 -3.52 9.97 18.03
C LEU A 242 -2.08 9.94 18.53
N SER A 243 -1.55 11.05 19.04
CA SER A 243 -0.14 11.13 19.48
C SER A 243 0.18 10.23 20.67
N SER A 244 -0.83 9.83 21.46
CA SER A 244 -0.66 8.87 22.55
C SER A 244 -1.08 7.45 22.18
N GLY A 245 -1.71 7.25 21.01
CA GLY A 245 -2.23 5.96 20.58
C GLY A 245 -3.52 5.50 21.26
N VAL A 246 -4.04 6.30 22.18
CA VAL A 246 -5.27 6.02 22.95
C VAL A 246 -6.22 7.21 22.90
N GLY A 247 -7.48 6.95 23.19
CA GLY A 247 -8.52 7.96 23.21
C GLY A 247 -9.29 8.01 21.88
N PRO A 248 -10.37 8.85 21.85
CA PRO A 248 -11.17 8.99 20.65
C PRO A 248 -10.42 9.74 19.55
N VAL A 249 -10.67 9.36 18.31
CA VAL A 249 -10.15 10.10 17.15
C VAL A 249 -10.85 11.45 17.08
N ILE A 250 -10.09 12.52 16.83
CA ILE A 250 -10.62 13.87 16.66
C ILE A 250 -10.98 14.07 15.19
N TRP A 251 -12.26 14.28 14.92
CA TRP A 251 -12.78 14.56 13.59
C TRP A 251 -13.25 16.00 13.48
N PRO A 252 -13.18 16.61 12.28
CA PRO A 252 -13.86 17.89 12.04
C PRO A 252 -15.36 17.75 12.28
N SER A 253 -16.02 18.86 12.61
CA SER A 253 -17.49 18.87 12.82
C SER A 253 -18.27 18.47 11.56
N SER A 254 -17.72 18.68 10.38
CA SER A 254 -18.25 18.26 9.10
C SER A 254 -17.14 17.59 8.29
N TYR A 255 -17.38 16.37 7.81
CA TYR A 255 -16.36 15.59 7.09
C TYR A 255 -16.97 14.80 5.95
N GLY A 256 -17.78 15.45 5.13
CA GLY A 256 -18.35 14.90 3.90
C GLY A 256 -17.37 14.92 2.73
N PRO A 257 -17.80 14.56 1.53
CA PRO A 257 -16.92 14.50 0.36
C PRO A 257 -16.15 15.78 0.06
N ALA A 258 -16.79 16.94 0.16
CA ALA A 258 -16.12 18.24 -0.09
C ALA A 258 -15.07 18.55 0.97
N GLU A 259 -15.39 18.32 2.23
CA GLU A 259 -14.49 18.57 3.36
C GLU A 259 -13.32 17.59 3.35
N ARG A 260 -13.55 16.34 2.96
CA ARG A 260 -12.48 15.36 2.82
C ARG A 260 -11.51 15.72 1.68
N ASP A 261 -12.01 16.22 0.55
CA ASP A 261 -11.14 16.71 -0.52
C ASP A 261 -10.18 17.80 0.01
N GLU A 262 -10.68 18.75 0.80
CA GLU A 262 -9.85 19.80 1.39
C GLU A 262 -8.85 19.24 2.40
N ALA A 263 -9.29 18.32 3.26
CA ALA A 263 -8.39 17.67 4.22
C ALA A 263 -7.26 16.90 3.52
N TYR A 264 -7.58 16.12 2.50
CA TYR A 264 -6.60 15.34 1.76
C TYR A 264 -5.60 16.23 0.99
N LYS A 265 -6.06 17.36 0.44
CA LYS A 265 -5.16 18.36 -0.12
C LYS A 265 -4.20 18.93 0.94
N SER A 266 -4.69 19.14 2.16
CA SER A 266 -3.85 19.67 3.26
C SER A 266 -2.76 18.68 3.69
N PHE A 267 -2.95 17.40 3.45
CA PHE A 267 -1.93 16.37 3.71
C PHE A 267 -0.93 16.26 2.55
N SER A 268 -1.26 16.77 1.39
CA SER A 268 -0.49 16.56 0.16
C SER A 268 0.78 17.39 0.10
N LEU A 269 1.73 16.92 -0.72
CA LEU A 269 2.94 17.67 -1.06
C LEU A 269 2.70 18.64 -2.20
N TRP A 270 1.90 18.24 -3.19
CA TRP A 270 1.72 18.97 -4.45
C TRP A 270 0.28 19.44 -4.69
N GLY A 271 -0.62 19.29 -3.72
CA GLY A 271 -2.02 19.69 -3.87
C GLY A 271 -2.93 18.57 -4.39
N TRP A 272 -2.42 17.38 -4.63
CA TRP A 272 -3.18 16.20 -5.03
C TRP A 272 -3.07 15.13 -3.94
N GLY A 273 -4.12 14.98 -3.14
CA GLY A 273 -4.10 14.11 -1.96
C GLY A 273 -3.87 12.65 -2.32
N GLY A 274 -2.90 12.02 -1.65
CA GLY A 274 -2.57 10.61 -1.88
C GLY A 274 -1.55 10.36 -2.99
N ASP A 275 -1.09 11.40 -3.68
CA ASP A 275 -0.13 11.26 -4.77
C ASP A 275 1.31 10.98 -4.28
N SER A 276 1.58 11.17 -3.01
CA SER A 276 2.90 11.00 -2.42
C SER A 276 2.98 9.81 -1.48
N GLY A 277 4.22 9.42 -1.14
CA GLY A 277 4.45 8.24 -0.31
C GLY A 277 4.04 8.42 1.15
N HIS A 278 4.02 9.66 1.65
CA HIS A 278 3.58 9.92 3.02
C HIS A 278 2.07 9.95 3.15
N ASP A 279 1.35 10.55 2.21
CA ASP A 279 -0.08 10.81 2.36
C ASP A 279 -0.99 9.70 1.79
N ALA A 280 -0.54 8.88 0.86
CA ALA A 280 -1.34 7.75 0.39
C ALA A 280 -1.70 6.79 1.55
N PRO A 281 -0.75 6.29 2.34
CA PRO A 281 -1.10 5.47 3.51
C PRO A 281 -1.78 6.28 4.62
N MET A 282 -1.56 7.57 4.71
CA MET A 282 -2.23 8.45 5.67
C MET A 282 -3.73 8.57 5.40
N ILE A 283 -4.10 8.81 4.16
CA ILE A 283 -5.51 8.87 3.75
C ILE A 283 -6.17 7.49 3.91
N ALA A 284 -5.44 6.42 3.57
CA ALA A 284 -5.92 5.06 3.80
C ALA A 284 -6.23 4.80 5.29
N LEU A 285 -5.33 5.19 6.18
CA LEU A 285 -5.53 5.05 7.62
C LEU A 285 -6.71 5.90 8.10
N ASP A 286 -6.80 7.14 7.63
CA ASP A 286 -7.90 8.05 7.98
C ASP A 286 -9.26 7.43 7.59
N ALA A 287 -9.34 6.84 6.40
CA ALA A 287 -10.54 6.14 5.94
C ALA A 287 -10.88 4.92 6.80
N LEU A 288 -9.88 4.11 7.15
CA LEU A 288 -10.07 2.95 8.02
C LEU A 288 -10.56 3.34 9.40
N LEU A 289 -9.98 4.40 9.97
CA LEU A 289 -10.40 4.91 11.29
C LEU A 289 -11.86 5.38 11.30
N GLY A 290 -12.31 5.97 10.20
CA GLY A 290 -13.66 6.52 10.11
C GLY A 290 -14.75 5.53 9.67
N ALA A 291 -14.38 4.48 8.97
CA ALA A 291 -15.35 3.57 8.35
C ALA A 291 -15.73 2.36 9.22
N GLY A 292 -14.83 1.89 10.07
CA GLY A 292 -15.06 0.63 10.75
C GLY A 292 -15.38 -0.50 9.76
N SER A 293 -16.38 -1.30 10.05
CA SER A 293 -16.76 -2.45 9.21
C SER A 293 -17.69 -2.11 8.04
N ASP A 294 -17.94 -0.84 7.77
CA ASP A 294 -18.84 -0.39 6.72
C ASP A 294 -18.08 -0.20 5.40
N TRP A 295 -18.30 -1.12 4.46
CA TRP A 295 -17.64 -1.08 3.15
C TRP A 295 -17.98 0.18 2.33
N GLU A 296 -19.25 0.58 2.33
CA GLU A 296 -19.66 1.80 1.60
C GLU A 296 -18.98 3.05 2.16
N GLU A 297 -18.89 3.14 3.49
CA GLU A 297 -18.21 4.26 4.14
C GLU A 297 -16.71 4.24 3.87
N LEU A 298 -16.08 3.06 3.90
CA LEU A 298 -14.67 2.92 3.52
C LEU A 298 -14.44 3.44 2.11
N MET A 299 -15.27 3.02 1.15
CA MET A 299 -15.11 3.43 -0.24
C MET A 299 -15.38 4.91 -0.43
N SER A 300 -16.36 5.47 0.27
CA SER A 300 -16.62 6.91 0.26
C SER A 300 -15.37 7.70 0.67
N ARG A 301 -14.67 7.26 1.71
CA ARG A 301 -13.52 7.96 2.28
C ARG A 301 -12.21 7.67 1.55
N ALA A 302 -11.97 6.42 1.16
CA ALA A 302 -10.68 6.00 0.60
C ALA A 302 -10.65 6.03 -0.93
N CYS A 303 -11.81 5.94 -1.60
CA CYS A 303 -11.90 5.71 -3.03
C CYS A 303 -12.59 6.85 -3.77
N PHE A 304 -13.68 7.40 -3.24
CA PHE A 304 -14.50 8.38 -3.94
C PHE A 304 -14.17 9.80 -3.49
N HIS A 305 -12.94 10.23 -3.80
CA HIS A 305 -12.44 11.58 -3.48
C HIS A 305 -11.62 12.15 -4.63
N GLY A 306 -11.34 13.45 -4.56
CA GLY A 306 -10.70 14.19 -5.64
C GLY A 306 -9.18 14.09 -5.70
N GLY A 307 -8.58 13.18 -4.94
CA GLY A 307 -7.14 12.90 -4.97
C GLY A 307 -6.78 11.68 -5.81
N ASP A 308 -5.65 11.07 -5.49
CA ASP A 308 -5.16 9.83 -6.09
C ASP A 308 -5.94 8.63 -5.52
N SER A 309 -7.16 8.49 -6.01
CA SER A 309 -8.20 7.66 -5.43
C SER A 309 -7.92 6.15 -5.53
N ASP A 310 -7.27 5.69 -6.60
CA ASP A 310 -6.91 4.28 -6.73
C ASP A 310 -5.80 3.88 -5.77
N SER A 311 -4.81 4.75 -5.56
CA SER A 311 -3.67 4.47 -4.68
C SER A 311 -4.05 4.49 -3.20
N THR A 312 -4.90 5.41 -2.77
CA THR A 312 -5.41 5.41 -1.39
C THR A 312 -6.35 4.24 -1.15
N ALA A 313 -7.17 3.88 -2.14
CA ALA A 313 -8.10 2.76 -2.04
C ALA A 313 -7.40 1.40 -2.03
N VAL A 314 -6.36 1.20 -2.86
CA VAL A 314 -5.65 -0.08 -2.89
C VAL A 314 -5.06 -0.42 -1.51
N ILE A 315 -4.53 0.57 -0.81
CA ILE A 315 -3.96 0.40 0.54
C ILE A 315 -5.08 0.13 1.57
N ALA A 316 -6.08 1.00 1.61
CA ALA A 316 -7.18 0.90 2.58
C ALA A 316 -7.95 -0.41 2.45
N CYS A 317 -8.28 -0.80 1.22
CA CYS A 317 -9.05 -2.01 0.97
C CYS A 317 -8.30 -3.29 1.32
N CYS A 318 -6.97 -3.29 1.13
CA CYS A 318 -6.13 -4.41 1.54
C CYS A 318 -6.21 -4.63 3.06
N CYS A 319 -5.99 -3.58 3.84
CA CYS A 319 -6.07 -3.65 5.30
C CYS A 319 -7.49 -4.00 5.78
N TRP A 320 -8.51 -3.41 5.16
CA TRP A 320 -9.90 -3.66 5.51
C TRP A 320 -10.28 -5.13 5.28
N GLY A 321 -9.80 -5.73 4.19
CA GLY A 321 -10.01 -7.15 3.91
C GLY A 321 -9.44 -8.07 4.97
N LEU A 322 -8.29 -7.72 5.54
CA LEU A 322 -7.70 -8.46 6.67
C LEU A 322 -8.53 -8.33 7.95
N LEU A 323 -9.10 -7.15 8.18
CA LEU A 323 -9.88 -6.88 9.40
C LEU A 323 -11.27 -7.51 9.34
N TYR A 324 -11.91 -7.51 8.16
CA TYR A 324 -13.35 -7.82 8.05
C TYR A 324 -13.69 -8.89 6.99
N GLY A 325 -12.72 -9.34 6.21
CA GLY A 325 -12.99 -10.27 5.11
C GLY A 325 -13.78 -9.61 3.98
N THR A 326 -14.61 -10.38 3.29
CA THR A 326 -15.49 -9.87 2.22
C THR A 326 -16.93 -9.64 2.72
N GLN A 327 -17.19 -9.82 3.99
CA GLN A 327 -18.53 -9.66 4.56
C GLN A 327 -19.02 -8.22 4.38
N GLY A 328 -20.20 -8.05 3.80
CA GLY A 328 -20.77 -6.73 3.51
C GLY A 328 -20.32 -6.11 2.20
N VAL A 329 -19.41 -6.75 1.48
CA VAL A 329 -19.01 -6.31 0.14
C VAL A 329 -19.97 -6.91 -0.89
N PRO A 330 -20.59 -6.08 -1.76
CA PRO A 330 -21.45 -6.60 -2.82
C PRO A 330 -20.66 -7.56 -3.73
N GLU A 331 -21.22 -8.71 -4.01
CA GLU A 331 -20.55 -9.75 -4.80
C GLU A 331 -20.10 -9.23 -6.18
N GLY A 332 -20.92 -8.39 -6.82
CA GLY A 332 -20.58 -7.79 -8.10
C GLY A 332 -19.33 -6.91 -8.07
N ASN A 333 -18.92 -6.42 -6.90
CA ASN A 333 -17.70 -5.63 -6.77
C ASN A 333 -16.43 -6.46 -6.95
N TYR A 334 -16.46 -7.78 -6.70
CA TYR A 334 -15.23 -8.59 -6.74
C TYR A 334 -15.31 -9.86 -7.59
N SER A 335 -16.51 -10.35 -7.94
CA SER A 335 -16.65 -11.69 -8.53
C SER A 335 -16.01 -11.86 -9.92
N ASN A 336 -15.84 -10.78 -10.66
CA ASN A 336 -15.25 -10.82 -12.00
C ASN A 336 -14.13 -9.79 -12.19
N LEU A 337 -13.44 -9.45 -11.08
CA LEU A 337 -12.32 -8.50 -11.11
C LEU A 337 -11.21 -8.99 -12.02
N GLU A 338 -10.62 -8.07 -12.79
CA GLU A 338 -9.41 -8.35 -13.56
C GLU A 338 -8.31 -8.88 -12.65
N TYR A 339 -7.66 -9.97 -13.05
CA TYR A 339 -6.61 -10.67 -12.27
C TYR A 339 -7.08 -11.30 -10.96
N GLN A 340 -8.38 -11.51 -10.78
CA GLN A 340 -8.93 -12.15 -9.58
C GLN A 340 -8.17 -13.43 -9.20
N ASP A 341 -7.97 -14.35 -10.14
CA ASP A 341 -7.32 -15.63 -9.87
C ASP A 341 -5.86 -15.47 -9.43
N ARG A 342 -5.12 -14.53 -10.05
CA ARG A 342 -3.74 -14.24 -9.65
C ARG A 342 -3.66 -13.63 -8.26
N LEU A 343 -4.59 -12.72 -7.94
CA LEU A 343 -4.67 -12.10 -6.62
C LEU A 343 -4.94 -13.14 -5.54
N GLU A 344 -5.92 -14.00 -5.74
CA GLU A 344 -6.26 -15.07 -4.79
C GLU A 344 -5.13 -16.10 -4.64
N ARG A 345 -4.50 -16.48 -5.74
CA ARG A 345 -3.37 -17.43 -5.72
C ARG A 345 -2.19 -16.87 -4.95
N SER A 346 -1.82 -15.60 -5.19
CA SER A 346 -0.72 -14.97 -4.46
C SER A 346 -1.03 -14.90 -2.96
N ALA A 347 -2.28 -14.61 -2.60
CA ALA A 347 -2.72 -14.60 -1.20
C ALA A 347 -2.54 -15.97 -0.54
N GLU A 348 -2.97 -17.04 -1.20
CA GLU A 348 -2.81 -18.41 -0.70
C GLU A 348 -1.34 -18.78 -0.49
N GLN A 349 -0.49 -18.42 -1.45
CA GLN A 349 0.95 -18.70 -1.39
C GLN A 349 1.62 -17.91 -0.26
N LEU A 350 1.28 -16.63 -0.09
CA LEU A 350 1.83 -15.81 0.98
C LEU A 350 1.35 -16.31 2.35
N TYR A 351 0.09 -16.71 2.46
CA TYR A 351 -0.42 -17.31 3.70
C TYR A 351 0.36 -18.58 4.06
N ALA A 352 0.58 -19.46 3.10
CA ALA A 352 1.33 -20.70 3.33
C ALA A 352 2.75 -20.41 3.82
N LEU A 353 3.45 -19.41 3.24
CA LEU A 353 4.80 -19.04 3.65
C LEU A 353 4.84 -18.41 5.05
N SER A 354 3.89 -17.56 5.38
CA SER A 354 3.87 -16.84 6.65
C SER A 354 3.34 -17.68 7.82
N HIS A 355 2.62 -18.76 7.54
CA HIS A 355 2.04 -19.68 8.53
C HIS A 355 2.66 -21.09 8.48
N ALA A 356 3.73 -21.25 7.69
CA ALA A 356 4.51 -22.50 7.70
C ALA A 356 5.10 -22.72 9.09
N PRO A 357 5.16 -23.97 9.59
CA PRO A 357 5.87 -24.23 10.84
C PRO A 357 7.30 -23.73 10.71
N PRO A 358 7.91 -23.16 11.77
CA PRO A 358 9.27 -22.69 11.70
C PRO A 358 10.17 -23.82 11.22
N GLN A 359 10.87 -23.59 10.12
CA GLN A 359 11.90 -24.52 9.66
C GLN A 359 12.96 -24.59 10.76
N PRO A 360 13.50 -25.79 11.10
CA PRO A 360 14.62 -25.86 11.98
C PRO A 360 15.69 -24.92 11.43
N ALA A 361 16.21 -24.02 12.27
CA ALA A 361 17.26 -23.09 11.89
C ALA A 361 18.32 -23.91 11.14
N ALA A 362 18.59 -23.54 9.88
CA ALA A 362 19.68 -24.12 9.14
C ALA A 362 20.90 -23.95 10.03
N GLN A 363 21.49 -25.06 10.50
CA GLN A 363 22.71 -25.01 11.27
C GLN A 363 23.72 -24.29 10.38
N TYR A 364 24.09 -23.08 10.80
CA TYR A 364 25.17 -22.34 10.19
C TYR A 364 26.42 -23.17 10.43
N VAL A 365 26.86 -23.89 9.43
CA VAL A 365 28.17 -24.54 9.43
C VAL A 365 29.13 -23.48 8.92
N PRO A 366 29.96 -22.89 9.80
CA PRO A 366 30.99 -21.96 9.34
C PRO A 366 31.98 -22.75 8.46
N HIS A 367 32.13 -22.33 7.23
CA HIS A 367 33.23 -22.76 6.37
C HIS A 367 34.45 -21.90 6.60
#